data_56c8a6719ca1d637dc746d92d13856f1
#
_entry.id   56c8a6719ca1d637dc746d92d13856f1
#
_cell.length_a   1.000
_cell.length_b   1.000
_cell.length_c   1.000
_cell.angle_alpha   90.00
_cell.angle_beta   90.00
_cell.angle_gamma   90.00
#
_symmetry.space_group_name_H-M   'P 1'
#
loop_
_entity.id
_entity.type
_entity.pdbx_description
1 polymer ?
#
loop_
_entity_poly.entity_id
_entity_poly.type
_entity_poly.pdbx_seq_one_letter_code
_entity_poly.pdbx_strand_id
1 'polypeptide(L)'
;MRILVIEDELKTAAYLKKGLEESGYAVDVANDGPQGLILAQEEEYDVIVLDVMLPGMDGWTIVKTLRTTRTTPVLFLTARDDVDDRVRGLELGADDYLVKPFAFVELLARVRTLARRGPPRESELIKVGDLEMDVNRRRVKRGGTRIDLTPREFSLLQLLARRQGEVLSRTQIASYVWDMNFDSDTNVVEVAIRRLRTKIDDNFPVKLIHTVRGVGYVLELKDTA
;
A
#
# COMPACT_ATOMS: atom_id res chain seq x y z
N MET A 1 0.90 1.45 -2.87
CA MET A 1 -0.17 2.27 -2.26
C MET A 1 0.26 2.63 -0.86
N ARG A 2 0.17 3.92 -0.54
CA ARG A 2 0.60 4.48 0.75
C ARG A 2 -0.63 4.95 1.52
N ILE A 3 -0.76 4.54 2.76
CA ILE A 3 -1.91 4.83 3.63
C ILE A 3 -1.41 5.63 4.83
N LEU A 4 -2.11 6.69 5.18
CA LEU A 4 -1.92 7.39 6.44
C LEU A 4 -2.98 6.90 7.44
N VAL A 5 -2.54 6.49 8.61
CA VAL A 5 -3.41 6.18 9.77
C VAL A 5 -3.25 7.28 10.79
N ILE A 6 -4.34 7.93 11.17
CA ILE A 6 -4.37 8.97 12.22
C ILE A 6 -5.24 8.43 13.35
N GLU A 7 -4.60 8.00 14.43
CA GLU A 7 -5.23 7.29 15.55
C GLU A 7 -4.41 7.51 16.81
N ASP A 8 -5.01 8.03 17.87
CA ASP A 8 -4.32 8.36 19.13
C ASP A 8 -4.12 7.15 20.04
N GLU A 9 -4.98 6.13 19.93
CA GLU A 9 -4.79 4.89 20.68
C GLU A 9 -3.66 4.06 20.07
N LEU A 10 -2.48 4.07 20.70
CA LEU A 10 -1.26 3.41 20.20
C LEU A 10 -1.47 1.92 19.86
N LYS A 11 -2.32 1.21 20.62
CA LYS A 11 -2.60 -0.22 20.35
C LYS A 11 -3.39 -0.40 19.05
N THR A 12 -4.40 0.42 18.84
CA THR A 12 -5.23 0.42 17.63
C THR A 12 -4.40 0.87 16.43
N ALA A 13 -3.61 1.93 16.56
CA ALA A 13 -2.69 2.38 15.51
C ALA A 13 -1.69 1.30 15.10
N ALA A 14 -1.06 0.62 16.06
CA ALA A 14 -0.13 -0.49 15.81
C ALA A 14 -0.82 -1.70 15.14
N TYR A 15 -2.04 -2.03 15.58
CA TYR A 15 -2.84 -3.09 14.98
C TYR A 15 -3.20 -2.78 13.53
N LEU A 16 -3.65 -1.56 13.24
CA LEU A 16 -3.97 -1.10 11.89
C LEU A 16 -2.73 -1.09 10.99
N LYS A 17 -1.63 -0.50 11.48
CA LYS A 17 -0.36 -0.48 10.77
C LYS A 17 0.05 -1.89 10.35
N LYS A 18 0.17 -2.79 11.32
CA LYS A 18 0.57 -4.17 11.09
C LYS A 18 -0.32 -4.88 10.06
N GLY A 19 -1.64 -4.82 10.22
CA GLY A 19 -2.57 -5.50 9.31
C GLY A 19 -2.53 -4.96 7.88
N LEU A 20 -2.41 -3.63 7.73
CA LEU A 20 -2.29 -2.99 6.43
C LEU A 20 -0.94 -3.29 5.76
N GLU A 21 0.17 -3.30 6.52
CA GLU A 21 1.48 -3.70 6.00
C GLU A 21 1.52 -5.16 5.57
N GLU A 22 0.93 -6.08 6.36
CA GLU A 22 0.76 -7.48 5.98
C GLU A 22 -0.09 -7.65 4.71
N SER A 23 -0.99 -6.69 4.46
CA SER A 23 -1.78 -6.61 3.22
C SER A 23 -1.04 -5.94 2.06
N GLY A 24 0.24 -5.55 2.24
CA GLY A 24 1.13 -5.02 1.21
C GLY A 24 0.98 -3.52 0.94
N TYR A 25 0.55 -2.74 1.93
CA TYR A 25 0.55 -1.28 1.89
C TYR A 25 1.76 -0.71 2.60
N ALA A 26 2.25 0.45 2.17
CA ALA A 26 3.12 1.29 2.98
C ALA A 26 2.24 2.12 3.92
N VAL A 27 2.57 2.16 5.21
CA VAL A 27 1.70 2.79 6.22
C VAL A 27 2.48 3.75 7.09
N ASP A 28 2.08 5.02 7.06
CA ASP A 28 2.51 6.03 8.02
C ASP A 28 1.46 6.17 9.13
N VAL A 29 1.90 6.52 10.32
CA VAL A 29 1.03 6.70 11.48
C VAL A 29 1.28 8.07 12.09
N ALA A 30 0.19 8.77 12.39
CA ALA A 30 0.16 9.94 13.25
C ALA A 30 -0.70 9.64 14.48
N ASN A 31 -0.24 10.06 15.66
CA ASN A 31 -0.93 9.76 16.92
C ASN A 31 -1.70 10.97 17.47
N ASP A 32 -1.81 12.04 16.72
CA ASP A 32 -2.64 13.20 17.03
C ASP A 32 -3.12 13.92 15.77
N GLY A 33 -4.12 14.77 15.92
CA GLY A 33 -4.73 15.50 14.82
C GLY A 33 -3.79 16.46 14.10
N PRO A 34 -3.05 17.33 14.81
CA PRO A 34 -2.09 18.25 14.19
C PRO A 34 -1.02 17.58 13.34
N GLN A 35 -0.38 16.53 13.87
CA GLN A 35 0.60 15.73 13.12
C GLN A 35 -0.03 15.07 11.90
N GLY A 36 -1.23 14.49 12.08
CA GLY A 36 -1.98 13.86 10.99
C GLY A 36 -2.29 14.83 9.86
N LEU A 37 -2.72 16.05 10.17
CA LEU A 37 -3.00 17.07 9.17
C LEU A 37 -1.74 17.50 8.41
N ILE A 38 -0.62 17.70 9.10
CA ILE A 38 0.66 18.05 8.46
C ILE A 38 1.05 16.98 7.45
N LEU A 39 1.09 15.69 7.86
CA LEU A 39 1.42 14.59 6.97
C LEU A 39 0.47 14.49 5.79
N ALA A 40 -0.84 14.66 6.03
CA ALA A 40 -1.85 14.59 4.97
C ALA A 40 -1.73 15.73 3.94
N GLN A 41 -1.15 16.86 4.31
CA GLN A 41 -0.93 18.00 3.42
C GLN A 41 0.41 17.93 2.69
N GLU A 42 1.48 17.51 3.36
CA GLU A 42 2.84 17.50 2.81
C GLU A 42 3.11 16.27 1.94
N GLU A 43 2.54 15.13 2.30
CA GLU A 43 2.79 13.86 1.63
C GLU A 43 1.60 13.40 0.76
N GLU A 44 1.88 12.51 -0.18
CA GLU A 44 0.83 11.91 -1.02
C GLU A 44 0.41 10.54 -0.47
N TYR A 45 -0.88 10.42 -0.17
CA TYR A 45 -1.50 9.17 0.26
C TYR A 45 -2.61 8.74 -0.69
N ASP A 46 -2.78 7.44 -0.83
CA ASP A 46 -3.87 6.85 -1.61
C ASP A 46 -5.18 6.78 -0.82
N VAL A 47 -5.09 6.63 0.50
CA VAL A 47 -6.21 6.64 1.46
C VAL A 47 -5.72 7.14 2.81
N ILE A 48 -6.56 7.89 3.51
CA ILE A 48 -6.36 8.26 4.91
C ILE A 48 -7.38 7.51 5.76
N VAL A 49 -6.92 6.78 6.76
CA VAL A 49 -7.75 6.18 7.82
C VAL A 49 -7.65 7.09 9.03
N LEU A 50 -8.77 7.66 9.47
CA LEU A 50 -8.79 8.79 10.40
C LEU A 50 -9.78 8.55 11.54
N ASP A 51 -9.30 8.54 12.78
CA ASP A 51 -10.20 8.61 13.93
C ASP A 51 -10.86 9.99 14.01
N VAL A 52 -12.14 9.98 14.34
CA VAL A 52 -12.89 11.21 14.56
C VAL A 52 -12.48 11.88 15.87
N MET A 53 -12.24 11.08 16.92
CA MET A 53 -11.98 11.55 18.29
C MET A 53 -10.49 11.63 18.58
N LEU A 54 -9.83 12.66 18.08
CA LEU A 54 -8.39 12.86 18.26
C LEU A 54 -8.09 14.01 19.22
N PRO A 55 -6.99 13.94 19.98
CA PRO A 55 -6.52 15.06 20.79
C PRO A 55 -6.01 16.21 19.94
N GLY A 56 -6.22 17.42 20.43
CA GLY A 56 -5.75 18.66 19.81
C GLY A 56 -6.58 19.14 18.62
N MET A 57 -6.93 18.26 17.70
CA MET A 57 -7.76 18.59 16.54
C MET A 57 -8.59 17.35 16.14
N ASP A 58 -9.91 17.49 16.13
CA ASP A 58 -10.80 16.38 15.77
C ASP A 58 -10.73 16.03 14.25
N GLY A 59 -11.14 14.80 13.94
CA GLY A 59 -11.09 14.29 12.55
C GLY A 59 -11.96 15.08 11.58
N TRP A 60 -13.06 15.66 12.02
CA TRP A 60 -13.94 16.49 11.17
C TRP A 60 -13.24 17.78 10.74
N THR A 61 -12.54 18.43 11.68
CA THR A 61 -11.74 19.63 11.41
C THR A 61 -10.60 19.32 10.44
N ILE A 62 -9.96 18.15 10.61
CA ILE A 62 -8.90 17.68 9.70
C ILE A 62 -9.46 17.54 8.28
N VAL A 63 -10.57 16.80 8.09
CA VAL A 63 -11.17 16.59 6.76
C VAL A 63 -11.61 17.92 6.14
N LYS A 64 -12.29 18.77 6.88
CA LYS A 64 -12.70 20.10 6.40
C LYS A 64 -11.51 20.92 5.89
N THR A 65 -10.40 20.93 6.65
CA THR A 65 -9.19 21.64 6.25
C THR A 65 -8.53 20.97 5.03
N LEU A 66 -8.43 19.64 5.03
CA LEU A 66 -7.81 18.89 3.95
C LEU A 66 -8.55 19.10 2.62
N ARG A 67 -9.89 19.16 2.63
CA ARG A 67 -10.72 19.35 1.41
C ARG A 67 -10.52 20.69 0.73
N THR A 68 -9.86 21.65 1.37
CA THR A 68 -9.50 22.91 0.70
C THR A 68 -8.36 22.73 -0.31
N THR A 69 -7.53 21.69 -0.17
CA THR A 69 -6.30 21.50 -0.97
C THR A 69 -6.14 20.09 -1.53
N ARG A 70 -6.79 19.10 -0.95
CA ARG A 70 -6.62 17.67 -1.27
C ARG A 70 -7.95 16.94 -1.44
N THR A 71 -7.96 16.01 -2.38
CA THR A 71 -9.10 15.10 -2.65
C THR A 71 -8.81 13.66 -2.24
N THR A 72 -7.76 13.44 -1.46
CA THR A 72 -7.37 12.09 -0.96
C THR A 72 -8.55 11.44 -0.24
N PRO A 73 -8.95 10.22 -0.59
CA PRO A 73 -10.05 9.52 0.06
C PRO A 73 -9.80 9.33 1.56
N VAL A 74 -10.85 9.59 2.36
CA VAL A 74 -10.81 9.47 3.83
C VAL A 74 -11.84 8.45 4.30
N LEU A 75 -11.37 7.45 5.07
CA LEU A 75 -12.17 6.52 5.85
C LEU A 75 -12.17 6.95 7.31
N PHE A 76 -13.31 7.37 7.83
CA PHE A 76 -13.44 7.63 9.25
C PHE A 76 -13.51 6.35 10.08
N LEU A 77 -12.79 6.35 11.20
CA LEU A 77 -13.03 5.43 12.32
C LEU A 77 -13.76 6.18 13.42
N THR A 78 -14.81 5.61 13.97
CA THR A 78 -15.61 6.29 14.99
C THR A 78 -16.19 5.31 16.00
N ALA A 79 -16.18 5.69 17.28
CA ALA A 79 -16.91 4.98 18.33
C ALA A 79 -18.39 5.38 18.35
N ARG A 80 -18.79 6.39 17.58
CA ARG A 80 -20.16 6.93 17.57
C ARG A 80 -20.99 6.24 16.51
N ASP A 81 -22.03 5.59 16.93
CA ASP A 81 -23.02 4.90 16.07
C ASP A 81 -24.22 5.80 15.73
N ASP A 82 -24.17 7.08 16.11
CA ASP A 82 -25.26 8.01 15.85
C ASP A 82 -25.37 8.35 14.34
N VAL A 83 -26.58 8.31 13.83
CA VAL A 83 -26.87 8.61 12.42
C VAL A 83 -26.45 10.03 12.08
N ASP A 84 -26.65 10.98 13.00
CA ASP A 84 -26.33 12.40 12.79
C ASP A 84 -24.82 12.62 12.65
N ASP A 85 -23.99 11.93 13.41
CA ASP A 85 -22.52 12.01 13.29
C ASP A 85 -22.03 11.41 11.96
N ARG A 86 -22.68 10.37 11.45
CA ARG A 86 -22.37 9.77 10.13
C ARG A 86 -22.73 10.69 8.98
N VAL A 87 -23.93 11.27 9.02
CA VAL A 87 -24.40 12.25 8.03
C VAL A 87 -23.46 13.45 7.99
N ARG A 88 -23.12 14.00 9.16
CA ARG A 88 -22.18 15.12 9.29
C ARG A 88 -20.80 14.79 8.69
N GLY A 89 -20.28 13.60 8.96
CA GLY A 89 -18.98 13.18 8.41
C GLY A 89 -18.98 13.14 6.88
N LEU A 90 -20.04 12.62 6.27
CA LEU A 90 -20.18 12.56 4.80
C LEU A 90 -20.37 13.96 4.21
N GLU A 91 -21.17 14.83 4.83
CA GLU A 91 -21.36 16.22 4.39
C GLU A 91 -20.07 17.04 4.44
N LEU A 92 -19.19 16.76 5.40
CA LEU A 92 -17.87 17.39 5.52
C LEU A 92 -16.84 16.86 4.51
N GLY A 93 -17.19 15.83 3.74
CA GLY A 93 -16.38 15.31 2.65
C GLY A 93 -15.57 14.07 2.97
N ALA A 94 -15.94 13.30 4.01
CA ALA A 94 -15.46 11.93 4.15
C ALA A 94 -16.07 11.03 3.07
N ASP A 95 -15.30 10.03 2.64
CA ASP A 95 -15.73 9.15 1.55
C ASP A 95 -16.39 7.87 2.05
N ASP A 96 -16.09 7.46 3.29
CA ASP A 96 -16.71 6.31 3.96
C ASP A 96 -16.45 6.40 5.48
N TYR A 97 -17.10 5.56 6.25
CA TYR A 97 -16.90 5.44 7.71
C TYR A 97 -16.99 4.00 8.17
N LEU A 98 -16.37 3.71 9.32
CA LEU A 98 -16.36 2.39 9.96
C LEU A 98 -16.48 2.56 11.47
N VAL A 99 -17.49 1.91 12.07
CA VAL A 99 -17.78 2.01 13.49
C VAL A 99 -16.88 1.05 14.29
N LYS A 100 -16.29 1.53 15.37
CA LYS A 100 -15.56 0.73 16.37
C LYS A 100 -16.55 0.03 17.33
N PRO A 101 -16.37 -1.26 17.67
CA PRO A 101 -15.31 -2.16 17.22
C PRO A 101 -15.60 -2.74 15.82
N PHE A 102 -14.56 -2.93 15.02
CA PHE A 102 -14.67 -3.45 13.65
C PHE A 102 -13.78 -4.67 13.41
N ALA A 103 -14.14 -5.47 12.41
CA ALA A 103 -13.28 -6.53 11.90
C ALA A 103 -12.25 -5.93 10.92
N PHE A 104 -10.97 -6.32 11.04
CA PHE A 104 -9.92 -5.84 10.12
C PHE A 104 -10.23 -6.12 8.64
N VAL A 105 -10.86 -7.27 8.36
CA VAL A 105 -11.30 -7.63 7.00
C VAL A 105 -12.28 -6.60 6.41
N GLU A 106 -13.15 -6.00 7.24
CA GLU A 106 -14.07 -4.95 6.79
C GLU A 106 -13.32 -3.66 6.48
N LEU A 107 -12.44 -3.22 7.38
CA LEU A 107 -11.57 -2.06 7.15
C LEU A 107 -10.79 -2.22 5.84
N LEU A 108 -10.16 -3.37 5.64
CA LEU A 108 -9.39 -3.66 4.44
C LEU A 108 -10.24 -3.60 3.16
N ALA A 109 -11.48 -4.10 3.20
CA ALA A 109 -12.40 -4.03 2.07
C ALA A 109 -12.78 -2.60 1.71
N ARG A 110 -13.03 -1.73 2.71
CA ARG A 110 -13.35 -0.31 2.55
C ARG A 110 -12.14 0.46 2.01
N VAL A 111 -10.97 0.28 2.59
CA VAL A 111 -9.71 0.87 2.09
C VAL A 111 -9.48 0.52 0.62
N ARG A 112 -9.66 -0.74 0.23
CA ARG A 112 -9.55 -1.17 -1.17
C ARG A 112 -10.58 -0.49 -2.09
N THR A 113 -11.77 -0.25 -1.58
CA THR A 113 -12.84 0.42 -2.35
C THR A 113 -12.54 1.89 -2.55
N LEU A 114 -12.09 2.57 -1.50
CA LEU A 114 -11.72 3.98 -1.54
C LEU A 114 -10.51 4.22 -2.44
N ALA A 115 -9.51 3.40 -2.32
CA ALA A 115 -8.33 3.47 -3.17
C ALA A 115 -8.62 3.34 -4.69
N ARG A 116 -9.78 2.78 -5.06
CA ARG A 116 -10.26 2.72 -6.45
C ARG A 116 -11.05 3.95 -6.89
N ARG A 117 -11.53 4.78 -5.94
CA ARG A 117 -12.38 5.97 -6.21
C ARG A 117 -11.61 7.23 -6.58
N GLY A 118 -10.29 7.24 -6.46
CA GLY A 118 -9.46 8.34 -7.00
C GLY A 118 -9.81 8.57 -8.47
N PRO A 119 -9.60 9.79 -9.03
CA PRO A 119 -9.80 10.04 -10.45
C PRO A 119 -9.15 8.89 -11.20
N PRO A 120 -9.74 8.42 -12.33
CA PRO A 120 -9.19 7.29 -13.03
C PRO A 120 -7.72 7.61 -13.33
N ARG A 121 -6.84 7.26 -12.40
CA ARG A 121 -5.42 7.19 -12.73
C ARG A 121 -5.40 6.23 -13.89
N GLU A 122 -4.96 6.68 -15.02
CA GLU A 122 -4.67 5.80 -16.16
C GLU A 122 -4.06 4.56 -15.54
N SER A 123 -4.62 3.40 -15.82
CA SER A 123 -4.20 2.15 -15.18
C SER A 123 -2.68 2.11 -15.26
N GLU A 124 -1.98 2.26 -14.13
CA GLU A 124 -0.52 2.18 -14.13
C GLU A 124 -0.16 0.76 -14.53
N LEU A 125 -0.10 0.55 -15.82
CA LEU A 125 0.22 -0.73 -16.44
C LEU A 125 1.71 -0.76 -16.68
N ILE A 126 2.43 -1.48 -15.82
CA ILE A 126 3.85 -1.73 -16.05
C ILE A 126 3.97 -2.97 -16.94
N LYS A 127 4.76 -2.83 -18.02
CA LYS A 127 5.03 -3.94 -18.94
C LYS A 127 6.53 -4.21 -19.00
N VAL A 128 6.90 -5.48 -18.83
CA VAL A 128 8.27 -5.96 -18.99
C VAL A 128 8.24 -7.26 -19.81
N GLY A 129 8.59 -7.20 -21.07
CA GLY A 129 8.37 -8.30 -21.99
C GLY A 129 6.88 -8.66 -22.07
N ASP A 130 6.55 -9.93 -21.79
CA ASP A 130 5.18 -10.45 -21.74
C ASP A 130 4.53 -10.41 -20.36
N LEU A 131 5.22 -9.80 -19.37
CA LEU A 131 4.68 -9.50 -18.05
C LEU A 131 3.87 -8.20 -18.10
N GLU A 132 2.64 -8.24 -17.66
CA GLU A 132 1.75 -7.09 -17.49
C GLU A 132 1.32 -6.99 -16.03
N MET A 133 1.52 -5.82 -15.42
CA MET A 133 1.17 -5.54 -14.04
C MET A 133 0.26 -4.33 -13.95
N ASP A 134 -1.01 -4.53 -13.62
CA ASP A 134 -1.94 -3.45 -13.29
C ASP A 134 -1.78 -3.14 -11.78
N VAL A 135 -1.06 -2.06 -11.50
CA VAL A 135 -0.73 -1.68 -10.13
C VAL A 135 -1.99 -1.33 -9.34
N ASN A 136 -2.90 -0.59 -9.95
CA ASN A 136 -4.11 -0.10 -9.28
C ASN A 136 -5.09 -1.23 -8.94
N ARG A 137 -5.22 -2.22 -9.84
CA ARG A 137 -6.08 -3.38 -9.63
C ARG A 137 -5.38 -4.54 -8.93
N ARG A 138 -4.06 -4.40 -8.66
CA ARG A 138 -3.19 -5.46 -8.11
C ARG A 138 -3.32 -6.77 -8.90
N ARG A 139 -3.31 -6.67 -10.22
CA ARG A 139 -3.40 -7.82 -11.13
C ARG A 139 -2.12 -7.99 -11.91
N VAL A 140 -1.69 -9.23 -12.03
CA VAL A 140 -0.50 -9.60 -12.80
C VAL A 140 -0.91 -10.63 -13.85
N LYS A 141 -0.37 -10.46 -15.07
CA LYS A 141 -0.46 -11.44 -16.13
C LYS A 141 0.93 -11.69 -16.69
N ARG A 142 1.19 -12.90 -17.13
CA ARG A 142 2.38 -13.28 -17.84
C ARG A 142 2.00 -14.11 -19.08
N GLY A 143 2.40 -13.66 -20.27
CA GLY A 143 1.99 -14.32 -21.52
C GLY A 143 0.47 -14.44 -21.66
N GLY A 144 -0.31 -13.45 -21.19
CA GLY A 144 -1.78 -13.48 -21.14
C GLY A 144 -2.40 -14.27 -19.98
N THR A 145 -1.63 -15.13 -19.29
CA THR A 145 -2.11 -15.95 -18.17
C THR A 145 -2.08 -15.14 -16.87
N ARG A 146 -3.18 -15.18 -16.10
CA ARG A 146 -3.25 -14.54 -14.79
C ARG A 146 -2.35 -15.23 -13.78
N ILE A 147 -1.58 -14.45 -13.03
CA ILE A 147 -0.70 -14.90 -11.97
C ILE A 147 -1.24 -14.40 -10.63
N ASP A 148 -1.50 -15.32 -9.71
CA ASP A 148 -1.98 -14.98 -8.37
C ASP A 148 -0.77 -14.84 -7.43
N LEU A 149 -0.54 -13.61 -6.98
CA LEU A 149 0.52 -13.23 -6.05
C LEU A 149 -0.06 -12.91 -4.68
N THR A 150 0.68 -13.28 -3.64
CA THR A 150 0.42 -12.76 -2.29
C THR A 150 0.71 -11.26 -2.24
N PRO A 151 0.20 -10.51 -1.25
CA PRO A 151 0.47 -9.07 -1.12
C PRO A 151 1.96 -8.73 -1.14
N ARG A 152 2.81 -9.51 -0.46
CA ARG A 152 4.27 -9.29 -0.42
C ARG A 152 4.96 -9.64 -1.72
N GLU A 153 4.56 -10.72 -2.38
CA GLU A 153 5.07 -11.05 -3.73
C GLU A 153 4.71 -9.96 -4.75
N PHE A 154 3.49 -9.41 -4.64
CA PHE A 154 3.06 -8.30 -5.48
C PHE A 154 3.92 -7.05 -5.24
N SER A 155 4.15 -6.66 -3.98
CA SER A 155 4.98 -5.50 -3.63
C SER A 155 6.43 -5.68 -4.09
N LEU A 156 6.98 -6.89 -3.95
CA LEU A 156 8.32 -7.22 -4.46
C LEU A 156 8.39 -7.10 -5.99
N LEU A 157 7.42 -7.67 -6.70
CA LEU A 157 7.36 -7.58 -8.15
C LEU A 157 7.20 -6.12 -8.61
N GLN A 158 6.34 -5.36 -7.94
CA GLN A 158 6.11 -3.94 -8.24
C GLN A 158 7.38 -3.11 -8.06
N LEU A 159 8.13 -3.34 -6.98
CA LEU A 159 9.41 -2.67 -6.75
C LEU A 159 10.39 -2.95 -7.89
N LEU A 160 10.59 -4.22 -8.23
CA LEU A 160 11.49 -4.63 -9.30
C LEU A 160 11.05 -4.11 -10.68
N ALA A 161 9.74 -4.13 -10.96
CA ALA A 161 9.19 -3.71 -12.24
C ALA A 161 9.24 -2.19 -12.45
N ARG A 162 9.07 -1.39 -11.39
CA ARG A 162 9.26 0.07 -11.44
C ARG A 162 10.71 0.48 -11.65
N ARG A 163 11.64 -0.36 -11.24
CA ARG A 163 13.09 -0.17 -11.38
C ARG A 163 13.69 -1.18 -12.38
N GLN A 164 12.97 -1.36 -13.48
CA GLN A 164 13.41 -2.26 -14.56
C GLN A 164 14.83 -1.92 -15.00
N GLY A 165 15.70 -2.93 -15.11
CA GLY A 165 17.10 -2.78 -15.51
C GLY A 165 18.03 -2.28 -14.39
N GLU A 166 17.50 -1.87 -13.25
CA GLU A 166 18.30 -1.47 -12.07
C GLU A 166 18.56 -2.68 -11.17
N VAL A 167 19.82 -2.87 -10.78
CA VAL A 167 20.19 -3.91 -9.81
C VAL A 167 19.90 -3.42 -8.40
N LEU A 168 18.94 -4.05 -7.74
CA LEU A 168 18.61 -3.75 -6.34
C LEU A 168 19.34 -4.70 -5.40
N SER A 169 20.03 -4.14 -4.42
CA SER A 169 20.67 -4.93 -3.37
C SER A 169 19.61 -5.61 -2.48
N ARG A 170 20.03 -6.71 -1.80
CA ARG A 170 19.18 -7.38 -0.82
C ARG A 170 18.67 -6.41 0.25
N THR A 171 19.55 -5.54 0.68
CA THR A 171 19.31 -4.45 1.62
C THR A 171 18.19 -3.54 1.18
N GLN A 172 18.28 -3.00 -0.03
CA GLN A 172 17.25 -2.14 -0.58
C GLN A 172 15.91 -2.87 -0.69
N ILE A 173 15.92 -4.10 -1.21
CA ILE A 173 14.69 -4.91 -1.32
C ILE A 173 14.06 -5.17 0.05
N ALA A 174 14.84 -5.53 1.06
CA ALA A 174 14.35 -5.77 2.42
C ALA A 174 13.75 -4.50 3.03
N SER A 175 14.40 -3.37 2.89
CA SER A 175 13.90 -2.07 3.38
C SER A 175 12.58 -1.69 2.70
N TYR A 176 12.49 -1.77 1.37
CA TYR A 176 11.30 -1.35 0.63
C TYR A 176 10.09 -2.27 0.79
N VAL A 177 10.30 -3.59 0.97
CA VAL A 177 9.21 -4.57 0.98
C VAL A 177 8.81 -5.01 2.38
N TRP A 178 9.73 -4.96 3.35
CA TRP A 178 9.50 -5.43 4.72
C TRP A 178 9.70 -4.36 5.79
N ASP A 179 10.10 -3.13 5.42
CA ASP A 179 10.43 -2.05 6.37
C ASP A 179 11.45 -2.50 7.44
N MET A 180 12.36 -3.39 7.05
CA MET A 180 13.38 -3.95 7.93
C MET A 180 14.65 -3.12 7.90
N ASN A 181 14.98 -2.49 9.02
CA ASN A 181 16.32 -1.98 9.29
C ASN A 181 17.26 -3.13 9.68
N PHE A 182 18.40 -3.14 9.18
CA PHE A 182 19.48 -3.97 8.83
C PHE A 182 20.15 -4.87 9.90
N ASP A 183 19.52 -5.66 10.75
CA ASP A 183 20.28 -6.60 11.59
C ASP A 183 19.80 -8.06 11.61
N SER A 184 18.82 -8.43 10.81
CA SER A 184 18.36 -9.82 10.83
C SER A 184 18.03 -10.39 9.46
N ASP A 185 18.67 -11.51 9.15
CA ASP A 185 18.34 -12.51 8.12
C ASP A 185 17.98 -12.02 6.70
N THR A 186 19.01 -11.80 5.90
CA THR A 186 18.91 -11.59 4.44
C THR A 186 18.24 -12.75 3.68
N ASN A 187 18.03 -13.89 4.31
CA ASN A 187 17.35 -15.05 3.72
C ASN A 187 15.89 -14.78 3.32
N VAL A 188 15.22 -13.80 3.95
CA VAL A 188 13.82 -13.47 3.60
C VAL A 188 13.68 -13.01 2.15
N VAL A 189 14.64 -12.23 1.66
CA VAL A 189 14.66 -11.74 0.28
C VAL A 189 14.88 -12.90 -0.70
N GLU A 190 15.82 -13.78 -0.41
CA GLU A 190 16.13 -14.94 -1.27
C GLU A 190 14.93 -15.89 -1.38
N VAL A 191 14.28 -16.17 -0.26
CA VAL A 191 13.05 -16.99 -0.23
C VAL A 191 11.93 -16.32 -1.03
N ALA A 192 11.74 -15.02 -0.87
CA ALA A 192 10.71 -14.28 -1.59
C ALA A 192 10.98 -14.24 -3.11
N ILE A 193 12.20 -13.97 -3.52
CA ILE A 193 12.63 -14.03 -4.93
C ILE A 193 12.40 -15.43 -5.51
N ARG A 194 12.77 -16.48 -4.78
CA ARG A 194 12.55 -17.86 -5.24
C ARG A 194 11.06 -18.13 -5.45
N ARG A 195 10.20 -17.79 -4.47
CA ARG A 195 8.74 -17.95 -4.59
C ARG A 195 8.17 -17.15 -5.75
N LEU A 196 8.64 -15.93 -5.93
CA LEU A 196 8.20 -15.09 -7.02
C LEU A 196 8.60 -15.69 -8.38
N ARG A 197 9.85 -16.17 -8.54
CA ARG A 197 10.32 -16.86 -9.76
C ARG A 197 9.49 -18.08 -10.08
N THR A 198 9.13 -18.89 -9.08
CA THR A 198 8.27 -20.06 -9.31
C THR A 198 6.94 -19.69 -9.98
N LYS A 199 6.42 -18.50 -9.69
CA LYS A 199 5.14 -18.04 -10.24
C LYS A 199 5.29 -17.33 -11.59
N ILE A 200 6.31 -16.48 -11.75
CA ILE A 200 6.39 -15.61 -12.94
C ILE A 200 7.46 -16.04 -13.94
N ASP A 201 8.40 -16.89 -13.55
CA ASP A 201 9.53 -17.27 -14.40
C ASP A 201 9.56 -18.77 -14.74
N ASP A 202 9.38 -19.67 -13.76
CA ASP A 202 9.70 -21.10 -13.94
C ASP A 202 8.93 -21.73 -15.10
N ASN A 203 7.66 -21.36 -15.27
CA ASN A 203 6.78 -21.89 -16.32
C ASN A 203 6.86 -21.10 -17.66
N PHE A 204 7.76 -20.14 -17.77
CA PHE A 204 7.90 -19.31 -18.96
C PHE A 204 9.29 -19.45 -19.59
N PRO A 205 9.40 -19.44 -20.93
CA PRO A 205 10.68 -19.69 -21.62
C PRO A 205 11.68 -18.55 -21.32
N VAL A 206 11.21 -17.31 -21.27
CA VAL A 206 12.04 -16.14 -21.02
C VAL A 206 11.96 -15.81 -19.52
N LYS A 207 13.13 -15.75 -18.87
CA LYS A 207 13.22 -15.37 -17.45
C LYS A 207 13.38 -13.85 -17.34
N LEU A 208 12.68 -13.24 -16.39
CA LEU A 208 12.75 -11.79 -16.19
C LEU A 208 13.52 -11.40 -14.92
N ILE A 209 13.48 -12.22 -13.86
CA ILE A 209 14.21 -11.92 -12.63
C ILE A 209 15.60 -12.55 -12.71
N HIS A 210 16.64 -11.72 -12.73
CA HIS A 210 18.03 -12.17 -12.77
C HIS A 210 18.75 -11.91 -11.46
N THR A 211 19.74 -12.78 -11.15
CA THR A 211 20.63 -12.60 -10.01
C THR A 211 21.93 -11.99 -10.50
N VAL A 212 22.32 -10.86 -9.91
CA VAL A 212 23.66 -10.30 -10.06
C VAL A 212 24.48 -10.75 -8.86
N ARG A 213 25.40 -11.70 -9.11
CA ARG A 213 26.20 -12.33 -8.03
C ARG A 213 26.93 -11.29 -7.21
N GLY A 214 26.85 -11.40 -5.89
CA GLY A 214 27.48 -10.48 -4.93
C GLY A 214 26.79 -9.12 -4.77
N VAL A 215 25.80 -8.76 -5.63
CA VAL A 215 25.12 -7.45 -5.62
C VAL A 215 23.66 -7.59 -5.22
N GLY A 216 22.83 -8.29 -6.01
CA GLY A 216 21.40 -8.35 -5.76
C GLY A 216 20.59 -8.95 -6.90
N TYR A 217 19.46 -8.34 -7.20
CA TYR A 217 18.49 -8.82 -8.18
C TYR A 217 18.07 -7.68 -9.11
N VAL A 218 17.77 -8.04 -10.35
CA VAL A 218 17.25 -7.14 -11.36
C VAL A 218 16.10 -7.80 -12.10
N LEU A 219 15.11 -7.01 -12.51
CA LEU A 219 14.02 -7.44 -13.38
C LEU A 219 14.20 -6.74 -14.73
N GLU A 220 14.47 -7.54 -15.76
CA GLU A 220 14.71 -7.06 -17.12
C GLU A 220 14.41 -8.15 -18.16
N LEU A 221 14.08 -7.72 -19.36
CA LEU A 221 14.11 -8.58 -20.54
C LEU A 221 15.56 -8.58 -21.06
N LYS A 222 16.25 -9.72 -20.99
CA LYS A 222 17.55 -9.83 -21.67
C LYS A 222 17.32 -10.14 -23.13
N ASP A 223 17.92 -9.35 -24.00
CA ASP A 223 17.98 -9.70 -25.40
C ASP A 223 18.66 -11.06 -25.53
N THR A 224 17.94 -12.01 -26.09
CA THR A 224 18.52 -13.29 -26.50
C THR A 224 19.47 -13.00 -27.66
N ALA A 225 20.77 -12.98 -27.36
CA ALA A 225 21.81 -12.93 -28.41
C ALA A 225 21.76 -14.18 -29.26
#